data_5e002818be9adb0942818c4ca9b5643b
#
_entry.id   5e002818be9adb0942818c4ca9b5643b
#
_cell.length_a   1.000
_cell.length_b   1.000
_cell.length_c   1.000
_cell.angle_alpha   90.00
_cell.angle_beta   90.00
_cell.angle_gamma   90.00
#
_symmetry.space_group_name_H-M   'P 1'
#
loop_
_entity.id
_entity.type
_entity.pdbx_description
1 polymer ?
#
loop_
_entity_poly.entity_id
_entity_poly.type
_entity_poly.pdbx_seq_one_letter_code
_entity_poly.pdbx_strand_id
1 'polypeptide(L)'
;MTVSNENSHDLVSVVKSKLDIVDLISKYVDLKRSSRTLKGLCPFYPENTPSFVVYPEEQTFKCFCGSCAGLSGGDIFTFIMRLENVGFKDALFKCAEISGVDINIQEKIKPQPKEEIFHALDAASNYFKNSLESRYGSDGIKYLDSRGITTKQITVSYTHLTLPTILLV
;
A
#
# COMPACT_ATOMS: atom_id res chain seq x y z
N MET A 1 12.04 -2.45 26.46
CA MET A 1 11.51 -1.08 26.65
C MET A 1 10.97 -0.61 25.32
N THR A 2 9.66 -0.67 25.20
CA THR A 2 8.89 -0.42 23.98
C THR A 2 8.65 1.07 23.82
N VAL A 3 9.41 1.73 22.94
CA VAL A 3 9.18 3.13 22.58
C VAL A 3 9.17 3.18 21.05
N SER A 4 8.03 3.02 20.39
CA SER A 4 7.99 3.13 18.93
C SER A 4 6.64 3.49 18.31
N ASN A 5 5.54 3.59 19.06
CA ASN A 5 4.22 3.78 18.43
C ASN A 5 3.56 5.14 18.67
N GLU A 6 4.03 5.94 19.61
CA GLU A 6 3.39 7.21 19.99
C GLU A 6 3.65 8.36 18.99
N ASN A 7 4.80 8.35 18.32
CA ASN A 7 5.21 9.47 17.47
C ASN A 7 4.57 9.50 16.06
N SER A 8 4.14 8.39 15.53
CA SER A 8 3.47 8.36 14.22
C SER A 8 1.99 8.77 14.32
N HIS A 9 1.33 8.45 15.44
CA HIS A 9 -0.02 8.90 15.73
C HIS A 9 -0.09 10.42 15.91
N ASP A 10 0.93 11.00 16.53
CA ASP A 10 1.02 12.43 16.74
C ASP A 10 1.18 13.20 15.41
N LEU A 11 2.04 12.71 14.51
CA LEU A 11 2.23 13.31 13.19
C LEU A 11 0.98 13.23 12.30
N VAL A 12 0.29 12.11 12.31
CA VAL A 12 -0.97 11.93 11.57
C VAL A 12 -2.02 12.93 12.04
N SER A 13 -2.16 13.12 13.36
CA SER A 13 -3.13 14.08 13.93
C SER A 13 -2.75 15.53 13.58
N VAL A 14 -1.47 15.87 13.63
CA VAL A 14 -0.98 17.21 13.26
C VAL A 14 -1.25 17.51 11.79
N VAL A 15 -0.95 16.57 10.88
CA VAL A 15 -1.22 16.75 9.45
C VAL A 15 -2.72 16.88 9.19
N LYS A 16 -3.57 16.04 9.82
CA LYS A 16 -5.04 16.13 9.69
C LYS A 16 -5.60 17.46 10.20
N SER A 17 -5.01 18.04 11.24
CA SER A 17 -5.47 19.32 11.78
C SER A 17 -5.12 20.53 10.90
N LYS A 18 -4.10 20.39 10.03
CA LYS A 18 -3.60 21.46 9.16
C LYS A 18 -4.04 21.35 7.72
N LEU A 19 -4.41 20.18 7.26
CA LEU A 19 -4.76 19.93 5.86
C LEU A 19 -6.24 19.59 5.74
N ASP A 20 -7.00 20.55 5.21
CA ASP A 20 -8.41 20.33 4.89
C ASP A 20 -8.55 19.45 3.65
N ILE A 21 -9.50 18.50 3.71
CA ILE A 21 -9.72 17.56 2.62
C ILE A 21 -10.22 18.23 1.34
N VAL A 22 -10.98 19.32 1.46
CA VAL A 22 -11.48 20.05 0.29
C VAL A 22 -10.34 20.78 -0.39
N ASP A 23 -9.46 21.42 0.40
CA ASP A 23 -8.28 22.13 -0.14
C ASP A 23 -7.32 21.18 -0.84
N LEU A 24 -7.14 19.97 -0.29
CA LEU A 24 -6.32 18.95 -0.92
C LEU A 24 -6.93 18.47 -2.23
N ILE A 25 -8.19 18.02 -2.19
CA ILE A 25 -8.85 17.37 -3.33
C ILE A 25 -9.13 18.36 -4.46
N SER A 26 -9.43 19.62 -4.15
CA SER A 26 -9.67 20.67 -5.16
C SER A 26 -8.47 20.91 -6.08
N LYS A 27 -7.26 20.52 -5.67
CA LYS A 27 -6.07 20.62 -6.54
C LYS A 27 -6.09 19.58 -7.68
N TYR A 28 -6.89 18.52 -7.54
CA TYR A 28 -6.93 17.38 -8.46
C TYR A 28 -8.30 17.19 -9.14
N VAL A 29 -9.36 17.63 -8.49
CA VAL A 29 -10.75 17.41 -8.93
C VAL A 29 -11.51 18.74 -8.93
N ASP A 30 -12.20 19.05 -10.02
CA ASP A 30 -13.15 20.19 -10.06
C ASP A 30 -14.39 19.84 -9.23
N LEU A 31 -14.44 20.39 -8.01
CA LEU A 31 -15.51 20.14 -7.04
C LEU A 31 -16.61 21.18 -7.13
N LYS A 32 -17.84 20.75 -7.35
CA LYS A 32 -19.04 21.59 -7.36
C LYS A 32 -19.84 21.39 -6.08
N ARG A 33 -20.28 22.47 -5.47
CA ARG A 33 -21.07 22.43 -4.23
C ARG A 33 -22.44 21.81 -4.47
N SER A 34 -22.81 20.86 -3.62
CA SER A 34 -24.10 20.15 -3.66
C SER A 34 -24.63 20.03 -2.23
N SER A 35 -25.40 21.06 -1.77
CA SER A 35 -25.89 21.18 -0.38
C SER A 35 -24.73 21.22 0.63
N ARG A 36 -24.59 20.23 1.51
CA ARG A 36 -23.52 20.11 2.53
C ARG A 36 -22.28 19.36 2.03
N THR A 37 -22.29 18.89 0.80
CA THR A 37 -21.20 18.10 0.22
C THR A 37 -20.66 18.76 -1.03
N LEU A 38 -19.51 18.32 -1.51
CA LEU A 38 -19.00 18.67 -2.83
C LEU A 38 -18.95 17.44 -3.71
N LYS A 39 -19.22 17.63 -5.00
CA LYS A 39 -19.24 16.54 -5.99
C LYS A 39 -18.31 16.86 -7.16
N GLY A 40 -17.66 15.83 -7.67
CA GLY A 40 -16.80 15.90 -8.85
C GLY A 40 -16.78 14.58 -9.62
N LEU A 41 -16.01 14.56 -10.69
CA LEU A 41 -15.73 13.32 -11.42
C LEU A 41 -14.73 12.47 -10.62
N CYS A 42 -14.76 11.16 -10.81
CA CYS A 42 -13.81 10.24 -10.16
C CYS A 42 -12.38 10.52 -10.64
N PRO A 43 -11.43 10.81 -9.73
CA PRO A 43 -10.03 11.02 -10.11
C PRO A 43 -9.28 9.73 -10.40
N PHE A 44 -9.83 8.58 -10.03
CA PHE A 44 -9.17 7.28 -10.13
C PHE A 44 -9.51 6.53 -11.41
N TYR A 45 -10.70 6.79 -11.97
CA TYR A 45 -11.20 6.15 -13.19
C TYR A 45 -11.93 7.16 -14.07
N PRO A 46 -11.75 7.10 -15.39
CA PRO A 46 -12.43 8.00 -16.32
C PRO A 46 -13.94 7.76 -16.30
N GLU A 47 -14.70 8.82 -16.06
CA GLU A 47 -16.15 8.82 -16.07
C GLU A 47 -16.71 10.18 -16.52
N ASN A 48 -17.98 10.20 -16.93
CA ASN A 48 -18.66 11.43 -17.35
C ASN A 48 -19.72 11.89 -16.33
N THR A 49 -19.96 11.10 -15.28
CA THR A 49 -21.01 11.38 -14.28
C THR A 49 -20.34 11.69 -12.94
N PRO A 50 -20.69 12.82 -12.28
CA PRO A 50 -20.10 13.14 -10.98
C PRO A 50 -20.51 12.13 -9.91
N SER A 51 -19.63 11.20 -9.60
CA SER A 51 -19.81 10.14 -8.59
C SER A 51 -18.89 10.27 -7.39
N PHE A 52 -17.94 11.19 -7.45
CA PHE A 52 -17.01 11.45 -6.35
C PHE A 52 -17.59 12.52 -5.43
N VAL A 53 -17.75 12.20 -4.15
CA VAL A 53 -18.39 13.06 -3.14
C VAL A 53 -17.44 13.31 -2.00
N VAL A 54 -17.23 14.57 -1.64
CA VAL A 54 -16.44 15.01 -0.50
C VAL A 54 -17.38 15.51 0.61
N TYR A 55 -17.11 15.09 1.84
CA TYR A 55 -17.83 15.46 3.05
C TYR A 55 -16.93 16.36 3.92
N PRO A 56 -17.04 17.69 3.83
CA PRO A 56 -16.14 18.60 4.54
C PRO A 56 -16.23 18.46 6.05
N GLU A 57 -17.42 18.30 6.60
CA GLU A 57 -17.65 18.20 8.05
C GLU A 57 -17.01 16.94 8.64
N GLU A 58 -17.01 15.83 7.89
CA GLU A 58 -16.45 14.55 8.30
C GLU A 58 -14.98 14.38 7.90
N GLN A 59 -14.44 15.30 7.11
CA GLN A 59 -13.09 15.22 6.52
C GLN A 59 -12.84 13.90 5.78
N THR A 60 -13.87 13.45 5.02
CA THR A 60 -13.84 12.19 4.26
C THR A 60 -14.34 12.40 2.82
N PHE A 61 -14.04 11.43 1.98
CA PHE A 61 -14.63 11.34 0.65
C PHE A 61 -15.23 9.95 0.42
N LYS A 62 -16.16 9.87 -0.54
CA LYS A 62 -16.70 8.60 -1.07
C LYS A 62 -16.79 8.68 -2.59
N CYS A 63 -16.47 7.57 -3.24
CA CYS A 63 -16.68 7.42 -4.69
C CYS A 63 -17.74 6.36 -4.96
N PHE A 64 -18.75 6.72 -5.73
CA PHE A 64 -19.87 5.85 -6.09
C PHE A 64 -19.79 5.36 -7.54
N CYS A 65 -18.66 5.57 -8.23
CA CYS A 65 -18.48 5.01 -9.56
C CYS A 65 -18.40 3.48 -9.50
N GLY A 66 -18.92 2.80 -10.51
CA GLY A 66 -18.93 1.33 -10.55
C GLY A 66 -17.54 0.69 -10.53
N SER A 67 -16.53 1.39 -11.04
CA SER A 67 -15.14 0.92 -11.10
C SER A 67 -14.40 1.01 -9.75
N CYS A 68 -14.87 1.86 -8.82
CA CYS A 68 -14.33 1.97 -7.46
C CYS A 68 -14.99 1.00 -6.47
N ALA A 69 -15.85 0.07 -6.93
CA ALA A 69 -16.58 -0.86 -6.08
C ALA A 69 -15.62 -1.63 -5.15
N GLY A 70 -15.84 -1.50 -3.83
CA GLY A 70 -15.00 -2.12 -2.79
C GLY A 70 -13.91 -1.23 -2.17
N LEU A 71 -13.59 -0.08 -2.78
CA LEU A 71 -12.60 0.89 -2.27
C LEU A 71 -13.20 2.31 -2.23
N SER A 72 -14.41 2.45 -1.77
CA SER A 72 -15.29 3.57 -2.07
C SER A 72 -15.08 4.85 -1.26
N GLY A 73 -14.12 4.92 -0.34
CA GLY A 73 -13.96 6.15 0.47
C GLY A 73 -12.71 6.17 1.33
N GLY A 74 -12.50 7.28 2.05
CA GLY A 74 -11.39 7.45 2.97
C GLY A 74 -11.13 8.91 3.33
N ASP A 75 -9.97 9.14 3.91
CA ASP A 75 -9.46 10.45 4.32
C ASP A 75 -8.40 10.99 3.34
N ILE A 76 -7.71 12.07 3.72
CA ILE A 76 -6.65 12.71 2.93
C ILE A 76 -5.52 11.74 2.55
N PHE A 77 -5.13 10.85 3.47
CA PHE A 77 -4.07 9.88 3.21
C PHE A 77 -4.52 8.83 2.23
N THR A 78 -5.71 8.27 2.43
CA THR A 78 -6.32 7.30 1.52
C THR A 78 -6.48 7.86 0.11
N PHE A 79 -6.80 9.17 0.00
CA PHE A 79 -6.89 9.85 -1.28
C PHE A 79 -5.55 9.86 -2.02
N ILE A 80 -4.48 10.32 -1.35
CA ILE A 80 -3.13 10.37 -1.95
C ILE A 80 -2.60 8.96 -2.26
N MET A 81 -2.78 7.99 -1.35
CA MET A 81 -2.38 6.61 -1.59
C MET A 81 -2.95 6.05 -2.89
N ARG A 82 -4.21 6.34 -3.16
CA ARG A 82 -4.89 5.86 -4.37
C ARG A 82 -4.51 6.64 -5.62
N LEU A 83 -4.43 7.96 -5.49
CA LEU A 83 -4.13 8.83 -6.62
C LEU A 83 -2.76 8.55 -7.20
N GLU A 84 -1.78 8.32 -6.34
CA GLU A 84 -0.38 8.14 -6.72
C GLU A 84 0.10 6.70 -6.65
N ASN A 85 -0.78 5.79 -6.22
CA ASN A 85 -0.44 4.38 -6.03
C ASN A 85 0.79 4.17 -5.13
N VAL A 86 0.81 4.86 -3.99
CA VAL A 86 1.90 4.84 -3.00
C VAL A 86 1.45 4.26 -1.66
N GLY A 87 2.41 3.89 -0.82
CA GLY A 87 2.15 3.41 0.53
C GLY A 87 1.74 4.53 1.49
N PHE A 88 1.23 4.15 2.67
CA PHE A 88 0.79 5.10 3.70
C PHE A 88 1.90 6.07 4.14
N LYS A 89 3.14 5.60 4.25
CA LYS A 89 4.28 6.44 4.65
C LYS A 89 4.51 7.56 3.64
N ASP A 90 4.53 7.24 2.36
CA ASP A 90 4.78 8.21 1.29
C ASP A 90 3.62 9.19 1.19
N ALA A 91 2.38 8.71 1.33
CA ALA A 91 1.20 9.56 1.39
C ALA A 91 1.23 10.53 2.58
N LEU A 92 1.65 10.06 3.77
CA LEU A 92 1.81 10.89 4.95
C LEU A 92 2.86 11.99 4.73
N PHE A 93 4.01 11.67 4.16
CA PHE A 93 5.04 12.65 3.82
C PHE A 93 4.53 13.69 2.85
N LYS A 94 3.83 13.28 1.81
CA LYS A 94 3.27 14.19 0.83
C LYS A 94 2.20 15.10 1.41
N CYS A 95 1.30 14.56 2.23
CA CYS A 95 0.31 15.38 2.94
C CYS A 95 0.97 16.36 3.91
N ALA A 96 2.05 15.98 4.57
CA ALA A 96 2.79 16.86 5.46
C ALA A 96 3.51 17.98 4.69
N GLU A 97 4.13 17.68 3.54
CA GLU A 97 4.71 18.67 2.64
C GLU A 97 3.67 19.69 2.16
N ILE A 98 2.49 19.20 1.73
CA ILE A 98 1.37 20.04 1.28
C ILE A 98 0.85 20.95 2.40
N SER A 99 0.84 20.45 3.65
CA SER A 99 0.35 21.17 4.84
C SER A 99 1.40 22.09 5.47
N GLY A 100 2.64 22.09 4.97
CA GLY A 100 3.75 22.87 5.54
C GLY A 100 4.16 22.38 6.93
N VAL A 101 3.95 21.09 7.23
CA VAL A 101 4.44 20.47 8.46
C VAL A 101 5.86 20.00 8.22
N ASP A 102 6.83 20.64 8.90
CA ASP A 102 8.21 20.20 8.87
C ASP A 102 8.33 18.83 9.56
N ILE A 103 8.51 17.80 8.74
CA ILE A 103 8.86 16.49 9.24
C ILE A 103 10.39 16.45 9.33
N ASN A 104 10.91 16.46 10.54
CA ASN A 104 12.34 16.21 10.76
C ASN A 104 12.62 14.72 10.48
N ILE A 105 12.81 14.41 9.19
CA ILE A 105 12.85 13.04 8.62
C ILE A 105 14.12 12.30 9.06
N GLN A 106 15.15 13.04 9.47
CA GLN A 106 16.48 12.47 9.65
C GLN A 106 16.62 11.54 10.88
N GLU A 107 15.72 11.58 11.86
CA GLU A 107 15.88 10.77 13.06
C GLU A 107 14.98 9.54 13.18
N LYS A 108 13.95 9.36 12.34
CA LYS A 108 12.92 8.34 12.62
C LYS A 108 12.60 7.33 11.53
N ILE A 109 13.15 7.47 10.35
CA ILE A 109 13.09 6.39 9.36
C ILE A 109 14.42 5.65 9.40
N LYS A 110 14.66 4.89 10.46
CA LYS A 110 15.50 3.71 10.28
C LYS A 110 14.81 2.87 9.21
N PRO A 111 15.47 2.60 8.08
CA PRO A 111 14.91 1.63 7.15
C PRO A 111 14.58 0.41 7.98
N GLN A 112 13.31 0.02 8.02
CA GLN A 112 12.94 -1.29 8.57
C GLN A 112 13.90 -2.26 7.92
N PRO A 113 14.45 -3.24 8.61
CA PRO A 113 15.44 -4.15 8.08
C PRO A 113 14.81 -5.05 7.01
N LYS A 114 14.41 -4.44 5.89
CA LYS A 114 13.95 -5.17 4.70
C LYS A 114 15.04 -6.12 4.25
N GLU A 115 16.30 -5.68 4.30
CA GLU A 115 17.45 -6.52 3.94
C GLU A 115 17.58 -7.75 4.85
N GLU A 116 17.43 -7.61 6.16
CA GLU A 116 17.50 -8.74 7.10
C GLU A 116 16.34 -9.73 6.86
N ILE A 117 15.14 -9.22 6.59
CA ILE A 117 13.98 -10.06 6.25
C ILE A 117 14.21 -10.77 4.90
N PHE A 118 14.72 -10.07 3.89
CA PHE A 118 15.06 -10.68 2.61
C PHE A 118 16.15 -11.72 2.73
N HIS A 119 17.21 -11.44 3.50
CA HIS A 119 18.24 -12.44 3.78
C HIS A 119 17.70 -13.67 4.51
N ALA A 120 16.80 -13.48 5.47
CA ALA A 120 16.17 -14.59 6.18
C ALA A 120 15.26 -15.43 5.25
N LEU A 121 14.48 -14.77 4.39
CA LEU A 121 13.63 -15.44 3.40
C LEU A 121 14.47 -16.18 2.34
N ASP A 122 15.56 -15.60 1.89
CA ASP A 122 16.47 -16.21 0.93
C ASP A 122 17.20 -17.40 1.55
N ALA A 123 17.64 -17.30 2.79
CA ALA A 123 18.21 -18.39 3.53
C ALA A 123 17.22 -19.55 3.73
N ALA A 124 15.97 -19.24 4.08
CA ALA A 124 14.90 -20.24 4.19
C ALA A 124 14.60 -20.91 2.86
N SER A 125 14.48 -20.14 1.78
CA SER A 125 14.25 -20.65 0.43
C SER A 125 15.37 -21.61 -0.02
N ASN A 126 16.62 -21.20 0.19
CA ASN A 126 17.79 -22.02 -0.12
C ASN A 126 17.83 -23.29 0.75
N TYR A 127 17.49 -23.19 2.03
CA TYR A 127 17.39 -24.36 2.89
C TYR A 127 16.36 -25.38 2.40
N PHE A 128 15.15 -24.94 2.03
CA PHE A 128 14.11 -25.82 1.52
C PHE A 128 14.50 -26.46 0.19
N LYS A 129 15.12 -25.68 -0.70
CA LYS A 129 15.62 -26.20 -1.98
C LYS A 129 16.68 -27.27 -1.78
N ASN A 130 17.69 -26.99 -0.98
CA ASN A 130 18.76 -27.94 -0.67
C ASN A 130 18.22 -29.19 0.06
N SER A 131 17.23 -29.02 0.94
CA SER A 131 16.59 -30.14 1.63
C SER A 131 15.81 -31.05 0.68
N LEU A 132 15.12 -30.48 -0.32
CA LEU A 132 14.42 -31.24 -1.34
C LEU A 132 15.37 -31.99 -2.26
N GLU A 133 16.50 -31.40 -2.65
CA GLU A 133 17.55 -31.98 -3.48
C GLU A 133 18.44 -32.98 -2.70
N SER A 134 18.33 -32.99 -1.37
CA SER A 134 19.10 -33.88 -0.52
C SER A 134 18.55 -35.30 -0.50
N ARG A 135 19.31 -36.22 0.10
CA ARG A 135 18.90 -37.63 0.33
C ARG A 135 17.55 -37.72 1.09
N TYR A 136 17.25 -36.76 1.94
CA TYR A 136 16.01 -36.73 2.72
C TYR A 136 14.80 -36.27 1.91
N GLY A 137 15.00 -35.55 0.80
CA GLY A 137 13.94 -35.08 -0.09
C GLY A 137 13.52 -36.08 -1.17
N SER A 138 14.16 -37.25 -1.28
CA SER A 138 13.92 -38.23 -2.35
C SER A 138 12.44 -38.66 -2.47
N ASP A 139 11.74 -38.79 -1.37
CA ASP A 139 10.32 -39.18 -1.38
C ASP A 139 9.42 -38.05 -1.80
N GLY A 140 9.79 -36.81 -1.46
CA GLY A 140 9.14 -35.60 -1.97
C GLY A 140 9.28 -35.44 -3.49
N ILE A 141 10.47 -35.69 -4.03
CA ILE A 141 10.71 -35.67 -5.48
C ILE A 141 9.90 -36.74 -6.19
N LYS A 142 9.87 -38.00 -5.67
CA LYS A 142 9.04 -39.07 -6.22
C LYS A 142 7.55 -38.73 -6.21
N TYR A 143 7.07 -38.09 -5.14
CA TYR A 143 5.70 -37.65 -5.05
C TYR A 143 5.38 -36.57 -6.11
N LEU A 144 6.27 -35.58 -6.30
CA LEU A 144 6.10 -34.54 -7.31
C LEU A 144 6.13 -35.13 -8.73
N ASP A 145 7.03 -36.07 -8.99
CA ASP A 145 7.14 -36.77 -10.27
C ASP A 145 5.88 -37.61 -10.57
N SER A 146 5.32 -38.28 -9.54
CA SER A 146 4.04 -38.99 -9.68
C SER A 146 2.86 -38.09 -10.02
N ARG A 147 2.96 -36.80 -9.72
CA ARG A 147 2.00 -35.75 -10.08
C ARG A 147 2.28 -35.09 -11.42
N GLY A 148 3.32 -35.52 -12.14
CA GLY A 148 3.72 -34.96 -13.43
C GLY A 148 4.45 -33.61 -13.32
N ILE A 149 4.93 -33.25 -12.12
CA ILE A 149 5.69 -32.03 -11.88
C ILE A 149 7.17 -32.31 -12.13
N THR A 150 7.71 -31.76 -13.19
CA THR A 150 9.12 -31.94 -13.56
C THR A 150 10.06 -31.09 -12.71
N THR A 151 11.32 -31.51 -12.57
CA THR A 151 12.37 -30.74 -11.87
C THR A 151 12.50 -29.31 -12.38
N LYS A 152 12.32 -29.08 -13.69
CA LYS A 152 12.33 -27.75 -14.28
C LYS A 152 11.18 -26.87 -13.79
N GLN A 153 9.99 -27.44 -13.61
CA GLN A 153 8.84 -26.73 -13.06
C GLN A 153 9.02 -26.41 -11.57
N ILE A 154 9.65 -27.30 -10.81
CA ILE A 154 9.99 -27.05 -9.40
C ILE A 154 10.91 -25.84 -9.29
N THR A 155 11.97 -25.77 -10.10
CA THR A 155 12.94 -24.67 -10.10
C THR A 155 12.26 -23.34 -10.46
N VAL A 156 11.38 -23.31 -11.47
CA VAL A 156 10.63 -22.12 -11.87
C VAL A 156 9.62 -21.69 -10.81
N SER A 157 8.96 -22.63 -10.13
CA SER A 157 7.99 -22.33 -9.07
C SER A 157 8.63 -21.66 -7.86
N TYR A 158 9.85 -22.04 -7.48
CA TYR A 158 10.58 -21.38 -6.41
C TYR A 158 10.94 -19.92 -6.76
N THR A 159 11.30 -19.63 -7.99
CA THR A 159 11.55 -18.24 -8.43
C THR A 159 10.26 -17.44 -8.58
N HIS A 160 9.15 -18.08 -8.90
CA HIS A 160 7.84 -17.41 -9.03
C HIS A 160 7.19 -17.07 -7.68
N LEU A 161 7.47 -17.83 -6.61
CA LEU A 161 6.97 -17.52 -5.26
C LEU A 161 7.68 -16.33 -4.61
N THR A 162 8.89 -16.00 -5.05
CA THR A 162 9.65 -14.86 -4.51
C THR A 162 9.40 -13.56 -5.28
N LEU A 163 9.14 -13.61 -6.59
CA LEU A 163 8.95 -12.42 -7.42
C LEU A 163 7.67 -11.60 -7.09
N PRO A 164 6.47 -12.19 -6.88
CA PRO A 164 5.29 -11.43 -6.51
C PRO A 164 5.36 -10.79 -5.13
N THR A 165 6.08 -11.42 -4.19
CA THR A 165 6.24 -10.91 -2.83
C THR A 165 7.15 -9.69 -2.78
N ILE A 166 8.10 -9.56 -3.71
CA ILE A 166 9.01 -8.41 -3.84
C ILE A 166 8.30 -7.21 -4.49
N LEU A 167 7.32 -7.46 -5.37
CA LEU A 167 6.59 -6.41 -6.08
C LEU A 167 5.35 -5.88 -5.33
N LEU A 168 4.94 -6.53 -4.25
CA LEU A 168 3.76 -6.17 -3.45
C LEU A 168 4.10 -5.53 -2.09
N VAL A 169 5.36 -5.14 -1.86
CA VAL A 169 5.79 -4.47 -0.62
C VAL A 169 6.37 -3.10 -0.92
#